data_75bdf011c9fdaf9eec822a9bb2a5df0d
#
_entry.id   75bdf011c9fdaf9eec822a9bb2a5df0d
#
_cell.length_a   1.000
_cell.length_b   1.000
_cell.length_c   1.000
_cell.angle_alpha   90.00
_cell.angle_beta   90.00
_cell.angle_gamma   90.00
#
_symmetry.space_group_name_H-M   'P 1'
#
loop_
_entity.id
_entity.type
_entity.pdbx_description
1 polymer ?
#
loop_
_entity_poly.entity_id
_entity_poly.type
_entity_poly.pdbx_seq_one_letter_code
_entity_poly.pdbx_strand_id
1 'polypeptide(L)'
;LPSAERAALGALLTRVRGVREFFILNTCNRVELVVVASHDPGVAAVLRRLTGFDRLLPEERFELRGFEAFKHLTRVASGLESSLLGEFHIVSQMKEALAEAEANAWSAGAIRFTGAEVLRVSKAVRHAVEGMLRVSEIDQVAVRYLSVHGGLDAKTHVVVIGTGMVGRGAVE
;
A
#
# COMPACT_ATOMS: atom_id res chain seq x y z
N LEU A 1 -9.75 -1.12 3.91
CA LEU A 1 -10.25 -1.85 5.10
C LEU A 1 -10.22 -0.95 6.32
N PRO A 2 -11.34 -0.75 7.03
CA PRO A 2 -11.38 -0.11 8.34
C PRO A 2 -10.50 -0.82 9.37
N SER A 3 -10.01 -0.09 10.39
CA SER A 3 -9.11 -0.65 11.41
C SER A 3 -9.72 -1.87 12.13
N ALA A 4 -11.01 -1.81 12.47
CA ALA A 4 -11.71 -2.93 13.12
C ALA A 4 -11.74 -4.20 12.24
N GLU A 5 -11.93 -4.04 10.94
CA GLU A 5 -11.93 -5.17 10.00
C GLU A 5 -10.53 -5.77 9.82
N ARG A 6 -9.47 -4.91 9.79
CA ARG A 6 -8.08 -5.40 9.77
C ARG A 6 -7.74 -6.19 11.02
N ALA A 7 -8.13 -5.69 12.19
CA ALA A 7 -7.94 -6.38 13.46
C ALA A 7 -8.67 -7.73 13.49
N ALA A 8 -9.92 -7.77 13.02
CA ALA A 8 -10.70 -9.01 12.92
C ALA A 8 -10.05 -10.02 11.95
N LEU A 9 -9.62 -9.56 10.77
CA LEU A 9 -8.90 -10.40 9.82
C LEU A 9 -7.58 -10.92 10.43
N GLY A 10 -6.81 -10.07 11.09
CA GLY A 10 -5.58 -10.46 11.77
C GLY A 10 -5.82 -11.53 12.83
N ALA A 11 -6.86 -11.39 13.65
CA ALA A 11 -7.25 -12.39 14.64
C ALA A 11 -7.67 -13.73 14.02
N LEU A 12 -8.24 -13.73 12.83
CA LEU A 12 -8.53 -14.96 12.10
C LEU A 12 -7.26 -15.60 11.54
N LEU A 13 -6.38 -14.79 10.93
CA LEU A 13 -5.13 -15.27 10.32
C LEU A 13 -4.19 -15.92 11.34
N THR A 14 -4.13 -15.40 12.56
CA THR A 14 -3.32 -16.00 13.64
C THR A 14 -3.77 -17.43 14.02
N ARG A 15 -5.02 -17.79 13.71
CA ARG A 15 -5.58 -19.13 13.97
C ARG A 15 -5.39 -20.10 12.80
N VAL A 16 -4.95 -19.62 11.65
CA VAL A 16 -4.74 -20.47 10.47
C VAL A 16 -3.49 -21.32 10.66
N ARG A 17 -3.66 -22.61 10.81
CA ARG A 17 -2.53 -23.55 10.90
C ARG A 17 -1.67 -23.44 9.64
N GLY A 18 -0.37 -23.20 9.83
CA GLY A 18 0.57 -23.03 8.73
C GLY A 18 0.88 -21.58 8.38
N VAL A 19 0.10 -20.60 8.84
CA VAL A 19 0.48 -19.17 8.84
C VAL A 19 1.40 -18.92 10.03
N ARG A 20 2.54 -18.29 9.80
CA ARG A 20 3.53 -18.00 10.84
C ARG A 20 3.65 -16.51 11.12
N GLU A 21 3.71 -15.70 10.09
CA GLU A 21 3.87 -14.25 10.18
C GLU A 21 3.10 -13.59 9.04
N PHE A 22 2.60 -12.38 9.25
CA PHE A 22 1.96 -11.60 8.21
C PHE A 22 1.92 -10.11 8.55
N PHE A 23 1.67 -9.31 7.55
CA PHE A 23 1.18 -7.93 7.69
C PHE A 23 0.14 -7.62 6.61
N ILE A 24 -0.66 -6.60 6.83
CA ILE A 24 -1.72 -6.15 5.93
C ILE A 24 -1.38 -4.73 5.48
N LEU A 25 -1.01 -4.56 4.22
CA LEU A 25 -0.85 -3.26 3.61
C LEU A 25 -2.20 -2.79 3.06
N ASN A 26 -2.73 -1.71 3.61
CA ASN A 26 -4.01 -1.13 3.22
C ASN A 26 -3.81 0.31 2.78
N THR A 27 -4.05 0.59 1.52
CA THR A 27 -3.92 1.92 0.91
C THR A 27 -5.24 2.36 0.28
N CYS A 28 -5.29 3.53 -0.33
CA CYS A 28 -6.46 3.99 -1.08
C CYS A 28 -6.75 3.13 -2.33
N ASN A 29 -5.71 2.49 -2.92
CA ASN A 29 -5.82 1.79 -4.20
C ASN A 29 -5.72 0.27 -4.07
N ARG A 30 -5.25 -0.27 -2.94
CA ARG A 30 -5.01 -1.72 -2.79
C ARG A 30 -5.08 -2.19 -1.35
N VAL A 31 -5.43 -3.45 -1.21
CA VAL A 31 -5.26 -4.20 0.04
C VAL A 31 -4.39 -5.41 -0.28
N GLU A 32 -3.24 -5.51 0.36
CA GLU A 32 -2.31 -6.61 0.16
C GLU A 32 -2.07 -7.34 1.48
N LEU A 33 -2.24 -8.66 1.47
CA LEU A 33 -1.89 -9.53 2.58
C LEU A 33 -0.55 -10.20 2.28
N VAL A 34 0.46 -9.86 3.05
CA VAL A 34 1.80 -10.46 2.95
C VAL A 34 1.97 -11.49 4.04
N VAL A 35 2.26 -12.73 3.66
CA VAL A 35 2.22 -13.89 4.58
C VAL A 35 3.47 -14.72 4.45
N VAL A 36 4.01 -15.12 5.58
CA VAL A 36 4.97 -16.23 5.71
C VAL A 36 4.20 -17.46 6.17
N ALA A 37 4.03 -18.42 5.27
CA ALA A 37 3.25 -19.62 5.52
C ALA A 37 3.96 -20.89 5.04
N SER A 38 3.45 -22.04 5.46
CA SER A 38 3.86 -23.32 4.90
C SER A 38 3.43 -23.46 3.43
N HIS A 39 4.15 -24.27 2.66
CA HIS A 39 3.83 -24.56 1.25
C HIS A 39 2.60 -25.46 1.06
N ASP A 40 1.82 -25.70 2.11
CA ASP A 40 0.59 -26.49 2.03
C ASP A 40 -0.46 -25.77 1.17
N PRO A 41 -0.94 -26.39 0.08
CA PRO A 41 -2.01 -25.82 -0.75
C PRO A 41 -3.30 -25.49 0.02
N GLY A 42 -3.59 -26.25 1.09
CA GLY A 42 -4.72 -26.02 1.96
C GLY A 42 -4.63 -24.66 2.68
N VAL A 43 -3.44 -24.24 3.08
CA VAL A 43 -3.22 -22.90 3.68
C VAL A 43 -3.57 -21.79 2.68
N ALA A 44 -3.09 -21.92 1.44
CA ALA A 44 -3.41 -20.94 0.40
C ALA A 44 -4.92 -20.85 0.13
N ALA A 45 -5.61 -21.98 0.08
CA ALA A 45 -7.06 -22.01 -0.09
C ALA A 45 -7.81 -21.34 1.07
N VAL A 46 -7.39 -21.57 2.31
CA VAL A 46 -7.95 -20.90 3.49
C VAL A 46 -7.72 -19.40 3.44
N LEU A 47 -6.51 -18.94 3.09
CA LEU A 47 -6.19 -17.53 2.97
C LEU A 47 -7.05 -16.83 1.91
N ARG A 48 -7.19 -17.41 0.72
CA ARG A 48 -8.06 -16.88 -0.34
C ARG A 48 -9.51 -16.74 0.12
N ARG A 49 -10.02 -17.74 0.84
CA ARG A 49 -11.38 -17.71 1.36
C ARG A 49 -11.57 -16.63 2.42
N LEU A 50 -10.64 -16.49 3.38
CA LEU A 50 -10.71 -15.49 4.45
C LEU A 50 -10.62 -14.06 3.92
N THR A 51 -9.81 -13.83 2.91
CA THR A 51 -9.63 -12.51 2.27
C THR A 51 -10.70 -12.18 1.23
N GLY A 52 -11.56 -13.14 0.88
CA GLY A 52 -12.51 -12.96 -0.21
C GLY A 52 -11.87 -12.93 -1.60
N PHE A 53 -10.59 -13.33 -1.72
CA PHE A 53 -9.79 -13.26 -2.95
C PHE A 53 -10.48 -13.90 -4.16
N ASP A 54 -11.17 -15.03 -3.97
CA ASP A 54 -11.83 -15.74 -5.05
C ASP A 54 -13.13 -15.06 -5.55
N ARG A 55 -13.60 -14.01 -4.82
CA ARG A 55 -14.76 -13.19 -5.22
C ARG A 55 -14.38 -12.00 -6.10
N LEU A 56 -13.10 -11.66 -6.16
CA LEU A 56 -12.57 -10.59 -7.00
C LEU A 56 -12.46 -11.06 -8.45
N LEU A 57 -12.59 -10.13 -9.38
CA LEU A 57 -12.32 -10.40 -10.79
C LEU A 57 -10.84 -10.76 -11.01
N PRO A 58 -10.49 -11.56 -12.03
CA PRO A 58 -9.10 -11.95 -12.29
C PRO A 58 -8.14 -10.77 -12.42
N GLU A 59 -8.58 -9.67 -13.01
CA GLU A 59 -7.82 -8.43 -13.18
C GLU A 59 -7.66 -7.60 -11.90
N GLU A 60 -8.48 -7.87 -10.89
CA GLU A 60 -8.44 -7.18 -9.59
C GLU A 60 -7.57 -7.89 -8.55
N ARG A 61 -7.04 -9.06 -8.90
CA ARG A 61 -6.30 -9.91 -7.95
C ARG A 61 -5.04 -10.49 -8.54
N PHE A 62 -4.05 -10.70 -7.70
CA PHE A 62 -2.83 -11.42 -8.03
C PHE A 62 -2.31 -12.17 -6.80
N GLU A 63 -1.48 -13.17 -7.03
CA GLU A 63 -0.75 -13.91 -6.00
C GLU A 63 0.70 -14.04 -6.45
N LEU A 64 1.62 -13.56 -5.63
CA LEU A 64 3.06 -13.61 -5.88
C LEU A 64 3.75 -14.39 -4.77
N ARG A 65 4.89 -15.02 -5.09
CA ARG A 65 5.65 -15.83 -4.12
C ARG A 65 7.15 -15.57 -4.23
N GLY A 66 7.83 -15.78 -3.11
CA GLY A 66 9.28 -15.70 -3.06
C GLY A 66 9.83 -14.35 -3.54
N PHE A 67 10.76 -14.40 -4.46
CA PHE A 67 11.42 -13.19 -4.98
C PHE A 67 10.48 -12.24 -5.72
N GLU A 68 9.47 -12.75 -6.42
CA GLU A 68 8.49 -11.89 -7.12
C GLU A 68 7.64 -11.11 -6.12
N ALA A 69 7.28 -11.68 -4.98
CA ALA A 69 6.59 -10.95 -3.91
C ALA A 69 7.50 -9.85 -3.32
N PHE A 70 8.77 -10.15 -3.06
CA PHE A 70 9.74 -9.15 -2.58
C PHE A 70 9.93 -8.01 -3.58
N LYS A 71 10.10 -8.33 -4.84
CA LYS A 71 10.24 -7.36 -5.93
C LYS A 71 9.01 -6.46 -6.04
N HIS A 72 7.81 -7.05 -5.99
CA HIS A 72 6.56 -6.31 -6.00
C HIS A 72 6.47 -5.33 -4.82
N LEU A 73 6.69 -5.80 -3.59
CA LEU A 73 6.67 -4.95 -2.40
C LEU A 73 7.69 -3.79 -2.49
N THR A 74 8.87 -4.07 -3.06
CA THR A 74 9.88 -3.03 -3.30
C THR A 74 9.39 -1.99 -4.31
N ARG A 75 8.74 -2.40 -5.40
CA ARG A 75 8.13 -1.50 -6.39
C ARG A 75 7.01 -0.66 -5.76
N VAL A 76 6.15 -1.30 -4.96
CA VAL A 76 5.09 -0.62 -4.19
C VAL A 76 5.70 0.43 -3.25
N ALA A 77 6.66 0.05 -2.42
CA ALA A 77 7.32 0.95 -1.48
C ALA A 77 8.17 2.05 -2.16
N SER A 78 8.53 1.85 -3.44
CA SER A 78 9.20 2.87 -4.25
C SER A 78 8.23 3.83 -4.93
N GLY A 79 6.91 3.63 -4.82
CA GLY A 79 5.89 4.41 -5.51
C GLY A 79 5.76 4.09 -7.00
N LEU A 80 6.39 3.02 -7.49
CA LEU A 80 6.35 2.61 -8.90
C LEU A 80 5.05 1.89 -9.28
N GLU A 81 4.27 1.46 -8.30
CA GLU A 81 2.95 0.83 -8.46
C GLU A 81 1.82 1.78 -8.01
N SER A 82 2.13 3.04 -7.74
CA SER A 82 1.15 4.06 -7.37
C SER A 82 0.53 4.71 -8.62
N SER A 83 -0.71 5.17 -8.50
CA SER A 83 -1.40 5.88 -9.59
C SER A 83 -0.66 7.17 -10.00
N LEU A 84 0.02 7.79 -9.05
CA LEU A 84 1.01 8.84 -9.30
C LEU A 84 2.39 8.26 -9.02
N LEU A 85 3.21 8.16 -10.07
CA LEU A 85 4.56 7.63 -9.96
C LEU A 85 5.40 8.48 -9.00
N GLY A 86 6.01 7.83 -8.00
CA GLY A 86 6.87 8.48 -7.03
C GLY A 86 6.14 9.05 -5.81
N GLU A 87 4.86 8.75 -5.61
CA GLU A 87 4.11 9.15 -4.42
C GLU A 87 4.81 8.66 -3.13
N PHE A 88 5.06 9.57 -2.18
CA PHE A 88 5.81 9.25 -0.95
C PHE A 88 4.95 8.65 0.17
N HIS A 89 3.64 8.83 0.13
CA HIS A 89 2.74 8.36 1.19
C HIS A 89 2.76 6.84 1.37
N ILE A 90 3.05 6.09 0.31
CA ILE A 90 3.13 4.62 0.36
C ILE A 90 4.21 4.12 1.34
N VAL A 91 5.31 4.87 1.52
CA VAL A 91 6.36 4.50 2.48
C VAL A 91 5.85 4.59 3.91
N SER A 92 5.12 5.65 4.22
CA SER A 92 4.50 5.83 5.54
C SER A 92 3.48 4.72 5.81
N GLN A 93 2.62 4.42 4.84
CA GLN A 93 1.64 3.33 4.93
C GLN A 93 2.31 1.96 5.11
N MET A 94 3.42 1.70 4.41
CA MET A 94 4.19 0.47 4.59
C MET A 94 4.79 0.38 6.01
N LYS A 95 5.35 1.47 6.53
CA LYS A 95 5.87 1.53 7.91
C LYS A 95 4.76 1.32 8.94
N GLU A 96 3.61 1.95 8.75
CA GLU A 96 2.44 1.79 9.61
C GLU A 96 1.94 0.35 9.63
N ALA A 97 1.84 -0.30 8.45
CA ALA A 97 1.43 -1.70 8.34
C ALA A 97 2.41 -2.66 9.06
N LEU A 98 3.70 -2.42 8.94
CA LEU A 98 4.73 -3.20 9.65
C LEU A 98 4.67 -2.96 11.16
N ALA A 99 4.48 -1.72 11.61
CA ALA A 99 4.33 -1.37 13.02
C ALA A 99 3.04 -1.97 13.62
N GLU A 100 1.92 -1.94 12.87
CA GLU A 100 0.67 -2.60 13.27
C GLU A 100 0.87 -4.12 13.45
N ALA A 101 1.58 -4.74 12.51
CA ALA A 101 1.90 -6.17 12.60
C ALA A 101 2.79 -6.50 13.81
N GLU A 102 3.74 -5.65 14.15
CA GLU A 102 4.58 -5.83 15.33
C GLU A 102 3.78 -5.63 16.62
N ALA A 103 2.98 -4.59 16.71
CA ALA A 103 2.15 -4.27 17.88
C ALA A 103 1.13 -5.38 18.20
N ASN A 104 0.63 -6.08 17.17
CA ASN A 104 -0.32 -7.18 17.31
C ASN A 104 0.34 -8.56 17.36
N ALA A 105 1.66 -8.65 17.44
CA ALA A 105 2.42 -9.90 17.39
C ALA A 105 2.12 -10.76 16.13
N TRP A 106 1.79 -10.13 15.01
CA TRP A 106 1.60 -10.80 13.72
C TRP A 106 2.91 -11.00 12.97
N SER A 107 3.95 -10.23 13.31
CA SER A 107 5.26 -10.29 12.67
C SER A 107 6.31 -10.82 13.64
N ALA A 108 7.28 -11.54 13.07
CA ALA A 108 8.49 -12.00 13.75
C ALA A 108 9.72 -11.76 12.85
N GLY A 109 10.71 -12.62 12.91
CA GLY A 109 11.99 -12.42 12.22
C GLY A 109 11.89 -12.26 10.71
N ALA A 110 11.06 -13.05 10.04
CA ALA A 110 10.98 -13.06 8.59
C ALA A 110 10.30 -11.79 8.03
N ILE A 111 9.16 -11.40 8.58
CA ILE A 111 8.46 -10.17 8.16
C ILE A 111 9.28 -8.93 8.51
N ARG A 112 9.87 -8.85 9.71
CA ARG A 112 10.72 -7.72 10.10
C ARG A 112 11.92 -7.57 9.17
N PHE A 113 12.63 -8.66 8.87
CA PHE A 113 13.75 -8.65 7.94
C PHE A 113 13.30 -8.22 6.54
N THR A 114 12.27 -8.86 6.00
CA THR A 114 11.75 -8.55 4.65
C THR A 114 11.28 -7.11 4.55
N GLY A 115 10.55 -6.60 5.53
CA GLY A 115 10.07 -5.22 5.57
C GLY A 115 11.21 -4.21 5.63
N ALA A 116 12.23 -4.47 6.46
CA ALA A 116 13.42 -3.62 6.53
C ALA A 116 14.17 -3.58 5.19
N GLU A 117 14.36 -4.73 4.53
CA GLU A 117 15.01 -4.81 3.23
C GLU A 117 14.21 -4.14 2.11
N VAL A 118 12.89 -4.33 2.09
CA VAL A 118 11.99 -3.63 1.16
C VAL A 118 12.13 -2.11 1.30
N LEU A 119 12.11 -1.60 2.53
CA LEU A 119 12.25 -0.16 2.79
C LEU A 119 13.65 0.35 2.43
N ARG A 120 14.71 -0.43 2.71
CA ARG A 120 16.08 -0.09 2.36
C ARG A 120 16.27 -0.01 0.85
N VAL A 121 15.84 -1.04 0.12
CA VAL A 121 15.96 -1.10 -1.34
C VAL A 121 15.08 -0.04 -2.00
N SER A 122 13.84 0.16 -1.51
CA SER A 122 12.95 1.20 -2.05
C SER A 122 13.53 2.61 -1.90
N LYS A 123 14.27 2.89 -0.81
CA LYS A 123 14.97 4.15 -0.62
C LYS A 123 16.07 4.33 -1.69
N ALA A 124 16.86 3.28 -1.96
CA ALA A 124 17.89 3.32 -3.00
C ALA A 124 17.29 3.51 -4.40
N VAL A 125 16.18 2.81 -4.71
CA VAL A 125 15.47 2.97 -5.99
C VAL A 125 14.97 4.41 -6.15
N ARG A 126 14.30 4.96 -5.14
CA ARG A 126 13.81 6.35 -5.21
C ARG A 126 14.94 7.35 -5.42
N HIS A 127 16.05 7.19 -4.71
CA HIS A 127 17.20 8.07 -4.88
C HIS A 127 17.79 7.96 -6.30
N ALA A 128 17.85 6.76 -6.86
CA ALA A 128 18.36 6.54 -8.22
C ALA A 128 17.47 7.17 -9.32
N VAL A 129 16.16 7.31 -9.07
CA VAL A 129 15.21 7.91 -10.02
C VAL A 129 14.79 9.34 -9.64
N GLU A 130 15.33 9.88 -8.56
CA GLU A 130 15.13 11.27 -8.14
C GLU A 130 15.62 12.20 -9.26
N GLY A 131 14.82 13.03 -9.80
CA GLY A 131 15.12 13.85 -10.97
C GLY A 131 14.68 13.28 -12.32
N MET A 132 14.42 11.96 -12.41
CA MET A 132 13.79 11.36 -13.58
C MET A 132 12.26 11.38 -13.45
N LEU A 133 11.76 11.18 -12.24
CA LEU A 133 10.34 11.23 -11.93
C LEU A 133 9.99 12.64 -11.40
N ARG A 134 9.05 13.31 -12.05
CA ARG A 134 8.40 14.46 -11.42
C ARG A 134 7.49 13.92 -10.31
N VAL A 135 7.98 13.98 -9.10
CA VAL A 135 7.17 13.70 -7.92
C VAL A 135 6.12 14.80 -7.84
N SER A 136 4.88 14.43 -8.05
CA SER A 136 3.74 15.36 -7.91
C SER A 136 2.77 14.73 -6.93
N GLU A 137 2.43 15.48 -5.90
CA GLU A 137 1.32 15.11 -5.02
C GLU A 137 0.00 15.27 -5.79
N ILE A 138 -1.03 14.50 -5.42
CA ILE A 138 -2.31 14.50 -6.14
C ILE A 138 -3.01 15.87 -6.11
N ASP A 139 -2.85 16.60 -5.01
CA ASP A 139 -3.31 17.98 -4.84
C ASP A 139 -2.64 18.92 -5.86
N GLN A 140 -1.33 18.84 -6.02
CA GLN A 140 -0.58 19.63 -7.00
C GLN A 140 -1.00 19.30 -8.44
N VAL A 141 -1.23 18.01 -8.74
CA VAL A 141 -1.75 17.58 -10.04
C VAL A 141 -3.15 18.15 -10.29
N ALA A 142 -4.03 18.08 -9.29
CA ALA A 142 -5.38 18.62 -9.39
C ALA A 142 -5.38 20.15 -9.60
N VAL A 143 -4.60 20.89 -8.80
CA VAL A 143 -4.45 22.35 -8.94
C VAL A 143 -3.89 22.71 -10.32
N ARG A 144 -2.84 22.02 -10.77
CA ARG A 144 -2.26 22.25 -12.09
C ARG A 144 -3.24 21.94 -13.21
N TYR A 145 -4.00 20.85 -13.11
CA TYR A 145 -5.02 20.49 -14.10
C TYR A 145 -6.09 21.57 -14.20
N LEU A 146 -6.61 22.04 -13.07
CA LEU A 146 -7.58 23.13 -13.01
C LEU A 146 -7.01 24.42 -13.59
N SER A 147 -5.77 24.78 -13.26
CA SER A 147 -5.12 25.99 -13.79
C SER A 147 -4.95 25.96 -15.32
N VAL A 148 -4.69 24.78 -15.89
CA VAL A 148 -4.46 24.65 -17.35
C VAL A 148 -5.76 24.45 -18.13
N HIS A 149 -6.71 23.67 -17.59
CA HIS A 149 -7.89 23.22 -18.32
C HIS A 149 -9.20 23.79 -17.77
N GLY A 150 -9.20 24.28 -16.53
CA GLY A 150 -10.41 24.77 -15.86
C GLY A 150 -10.83 26.18 -16.23
N GLY A 151 -10.06 26.88 -17.09
CA GLY A 151 -10.37 28.27 -17.49
C GLY A 151 -10.41 29.21 -16.29
N LEU A 152 -9.59 28.99 -15.24
CA LEU A 152 -9.56 29.79 -14.03
C LEU A 152 -9.15 31.22 -14.34
N ASP A 153 -9.95 32.17 -13.90
CA ASP A 153 -9.67 33.60 -13.94
C ASP A 153 -9.77 34.23 -12.53
N ALA A 154 -9.50 35.50 -12.40
CA ALA A 154 -9.55 36.23 -11.13
C ALA A 154 -10.96 36.25 -10.47
N LYS A 155 -12.00 35.83 -11.18
CA LYS A 155 -13.39 35.77 -10.69
C LYS A 155 -13.83 34.34 -10.38
N THR A 156 -13.00 33.36 -10.70
CA THR A 156 -13.34 31.94 -10.48
C THR A 156 -13.23 31.60 -9.00
N HIS A 157 -14.28 31.02 -8.45
CA HIS A 157 -14.31 30.51 -7.10
C HIS A 157 -14.15 28.98 -7.15
N VAL A 158 -13.14 28.46 -6.48
CA VAL A 158 -12.94 27.01 -6.32
C VAL A 158 -13.35 26.61 -4.90
N VAL A 159 -14.22 25.63 -4.79
CA VAL A 159 -14.67 25.08 -3.50
C VAL A 159 -14.01 23.73 -3.31
N VAL A 160 -13.24 23.56 -2.23
CA VAL A 160 -12.65 22.28 -1.83
C VAL A 160 -13.51 21.67 -0.73
N ILE A 161 -14.04 20.46 -0.99
CA ILE A 161 -14.86 19.72 -0.02
C ILE A 161 -14.02 18.56 0.52
N GLY A 162 -13.57 18.70 1.76
CA GLY A 162 -12.76 17.72 2.47
C GLY A 162 -11.61 18.37 3.24
N THR A 163 -11.33 17.82 4.40
CA THR A 163 -10.26 18.32 5.31
C THR A 163 -9.11 17.33 5.44
N GLY A 164 -9.08 16.30 4.59
CA GLY A 164 -8.00 15.35 4.49
C GLY A 164 -6.73 15.96 3.89
N MET A 165 -5.67 15.19 3.81
CA MET A 165 -4.36 15.63 3.35
C MET A 165 -4.41 16.28 1.95
N VAL A 166 -5.09 15.64 1.01
CA VAL A 166 -5.27 16.15 -0.37
C VAL A 166 -6.05 17.47 -0.39
N GLY A 167 -7.14 17.56 0.38
CA GLY A 167 -7.95 18.79 0.42
C GLY A 167 -7.20 19.98 1.02
N ARG A 168 -6.34 19.75 2.02
CA ARG A 168 -5.49 20.80 2.60
C ARG A 168 -4.41 21.24 1.62
N GLY A 169 -3.67 20.29 1.03
CA GLY A 169 -2.61 20.61 0.07
C GLY A 169 -3.12 21.34 -1.18
N ALA A 170 -4.39 21.17 -1.56
CA ALA A 170 -4.97 21.85 -2.70
C ALA A 170 -5.29 23.36 -2.43
N VAL A 171 -5.27 23.82 -1.18
CA VAL A 171 -5.53 25.22 -0.79
C VAL A 171 -4.29 25.95 -0.29
N GLU A 172 -3.21 25.26 -0.01
CA GLU A 172 -1.88 25.82 0.31
C GLU A 172 -1.12 26.20 -0.95
#